data_5057f221f00f00f9d1c8c38fc9584edb
#
_entry.id   5057f221f00f00f9d1c8c38fc9584edb
#
_cell.length_a   1.000
_cell.length_b   1.000
_cell.length_c   1.000
_cell.angle_alpha   90.00
_cell.angle_beta   90.00
_cell.angle_gamma   90.00
#
_symmetry.space_group_name_H-M   'P 1'
#
loop_
_entity.id
_entity.type
_entity.pdbx_description
1 polymer ?
#
loop_
_entity_poly.entity_id
_entity_poly.type
_entity_poly.pdbx_seq_one_letter_code
_entity_poly.pdbx_strand_id
1 'polypeptide(L)'
;MKNDEPFCSNLPITPTQAESNTRTGIAHFTTGSDRASREMTSVSDGEQMGRKQTEEILEASLPASIVSSISPILNSDYDVLAFTVEGPVAVDDIQSAIETIEEFSRPASAREIGELIAMVYAMTAQRNQDQITMDLAITSFGRKLMEYPADVVRETMTKWPDRSTWFPAWHDLKGELDWRNNRAKMRSALEKKLMDL
;
A
#
# COMPACT_ATOMS: atom_id res chain seq x y z
N MET A 1 14.99 36.52 -52.19
CA MET A 1 13.73 37.29 -52.35
C MET A 1 12.91 37.05 -51.13
N LYS A 2 12.85 38.12 -50.30
CA LYS A 2 11.69 38.65 -49.55
C LYS A 2 11.16 37.71 -48.49
N ASN A 3 11.45 37.97 -47.20
CA ASN A 3 10.78 38.88 -46.26
C ASN A 3 9.37 38.37 -45.94
N ASP A 4 8.96 38.17 -44.68
CA ASP A 4 8.63 39.19 -43.70
C ASP A 4 8.36 38.54 -42.32
N GLU A 5 8.95 38.99 -41.38
CA GLU A 5 8.72 39.67 -40.08
C GLU A 5 7.57 39.25 -39.16
N PRO A 6 7.78 39.41 -37.83
CA PRO A 6 6.98 38.87 -36.76
C PRO A 6 5.87 39.85 -36.29
N PHE A 7 4.76 39.33 -35.83
CA PHE A 7 3.74 40.12 -35.18
C PHE A 7 3.84 40.02 -33.65
N CYS A 8 4.42 41.04 -33.07
CA CYS A 8 4.34 41.31 -31.65
C CYS A 8 3.01 41.96 -31.31
N SER A 9 2.21 41.35 -30.48
CA SER A 9 1.03 42.00 -29.87
C SER A 9 1.28 42.13 -28.36
N ASN A 10 1.69 43.32 -27.96
CA ASN A 10 1.65 43.82 -26.59
C ASN A 10 0.22 44.05 -26.15
N LEU A 11 -0.23 43.40 -25.07
CA LEU A 11 -1.40 43.81 -24.32
C LEU A 11 -0.98 44.36 -22.95
N PRO A 12 -1.53 45.50 -22.51
CA PRO A 12 -1.14 46.15 -21.30
C PRO A 12 -1.76 45.51 -20.05
N ILE A 13 -0.93 45.34 -19.04
CA ILE A 13 -1.31 44.93 -17.70
C ILE A 13 -1.87 46.11 -16.96
N THR A 14 -3.14 46.12 -16.57
CA THR A 14 -3.75 47.06 -15.65
C THR A 14 -3.63 46.53 -14.22
N PRO A 15 -3.12 47.33 -13.27
CA PRO A 15 -3.14 46.97 -11.86
C PRO A 15 -4.46 47.40 -11.22
N THR A 16 -5.20 46.44 -10.68
CA THR A 16 -6.39 46.74 -9.85
C THR A 16 -5.97 46.79 -8.37
N GLN A 17 -6.39 47.89 -7.77
CA GLN A 17 -6.08 48.37 -6.45
C GLN A 17 -6.45 47.39 -5.31
N ALA A 18 -5.59 47.44 -4.30
CA ALA A 18 -5.82 46.94 -2.96
C ALA A 18 -6.86 47.78 -2.23
N GLU A 19 -7.90 47.17 -1.72
CA GLU A 19 -8.70 47.76 -0.64
C GLU A 19 -8.40 47.09 0.68
N SER A 20 -7.83 47.90 1.55
CA SER A 20 -7.60 47.67 2.97
C SER A 20 -8.93 47.67 3.74
N ASN A 21 -9.22 46.60 4.45
CA ASN A 21 -10.23 46.63 5.50
C ASN A 21 -9.60 46.18 6.83
N THR A 22 -9.15 47.20 7.55
CA THR A 22 -8.81 47.15 8.97
C THR A 22 -10.11 47.04 9.78
N ARG A 23 -10.29 45.95 10.48
CA ARG A 23 -11.30 45.88 11.55
C ARG A 23 -10.69 45.22 12.79
N THR A 24 -10.33 46.13 13.69
CA THR A 24 -9.95 45.89 15.07
C THR A 24 -11.11 45.21 15.82
N GLY A 25 -10.88 44.05 16.33
CA GLY A 25 -11.78 43.34 17.24
C GLY A 25 -10.95 42.70 18.33
N ILE A 26 -10.80 43.38 19.46
CA ILE A 26 -10.21 42.84 20.68
C ILE A 26 -11.25 41.92 21.30
N ALA A 27 -10.97 40.61 21.28
CA ALA A 27 -11.70 39.65 22.09
C ALA A 27 -10.77 39.07 23.15
N HIS A 28 -11.12 39.34 24.40
CA HIS A 28 -10.53 38.76 25.60
C HIS A 28 -10.55 37.22 25.53
N PHE A 29 -9.40 36.63 25.59
CA PHE A 29 -9.27 35.17 25.71
C PHE A 29 -9.00 34.82 27.18
N THR A 30 -10.06 34.36 27.84
CA THR A 30 -9.98 33.74 29.16
C THR A 30 -9.21 32.42 29.05
N THR A 31 -8.14 32.32 29.81
CA THR A 31 -7.38 31.09 30.06
C THR A 31 -8.25 30.09 30.79
N GLY A 32 -8.78 29.12 30.07
CA GLY A 32 -9.33 27.86 30.60
C GLY A 32 -8.35 26.74 30.31
N SER A 33 -7.57 26.37 31.32
CA SER A 33 -6.71 25.19 31.30
C SER A 33 -7.59 23.96 31.49
N ASP A 34 -8.06 23.35 30.39
CA ASP A 34 -8.57 22.00 30.39
C ASP A 34 -7.63 21.11 29.57
N ARG A 35 -6.76 20.49 30.33
CA ARG A 35 -5.86 19.42 29.89
C ARG A 35 -6.69 18.17 29.71
N ALA A 36 -7.50 18.14 28.65
CA ALA A 36 -8.12 16.90 28.18
C ALA A 36 -6.99 15.98 27.69
N SER A 37 -6.70 14.99 28.52
CA SER A 37 -5.93 13.80 28.12
C SER A 37 -6.62 13.20 26.92
N ARG A 38 -6.11 13.51 25.71
CA ARG A 38 -6.40 12.71 24.53
C ARG A 38 -5.76 11.36 24.79
N GLU A 39 -6.58 10.42 25.21
CA GLU A 39 -6.29 9.02 25.04
C GLU A 39 -5.90 8.80 23.57
N MET A 40 -4.64 8.52 23.35
CA MET A 40 -4.17 7.89 22.13
C MET A 40 -4.82 6.51 22.08
N THR A 41 -6.06 6.44 21.60
CA THR A 41 -6.63 5.18 21.16
C THR A 41 -5.75 4.70 20.01
N SER A 42 -5.06 3.61 20.30
CA SER A 42 -4.11 2.96 19.43
C SER A 42 -4.76 2.62 18.08
N VAL A 43 -4.20 3.17 17.02
CA VAL A 43 -4.53 2.88 15.60
C VAL A 43 -4.25 1.41 15.23
N SER A 44 -3.73 0.61 16.17
CA SER A 44 -3.23 -0.74 15.93
C SER A 44 -4.30 -1.84 15.72
N ASP A 45 -5.52 -1.66 16.21
CA ASP A 45 -6.50 -2.77 16.19
C ASP A 45 -7.13 -3.02 14.80
N GLY A 46 -7.29 -1.98 13.99
CA GLY A 46 -7.81 -2.11 12.62
C GLY A 46 -6.81 -2.69 11.62
N GLU A 47 -5.53 -2.44 11.85
CA GLU A 47 -4.44 -2.93 10.99
C GLU A 47 -4.16 -4.42 11.19
N GLN A 48 -4.26 -4.90 12.42
CA GLN A 48 -4.11 -6.33 12.72
C GLN A 48 -5.28 -7.17 12.18
N MET A 49 -6.48 -6.59 12.06
CA MET A 49 -7.66 -7.31 11.58
C MET A 49 -7.61 -7.64 10.08
N GLY A 50 -7.02 -6.77 9.24
CA GLY A 50 -6.88 -7.02 7.80
C GLY A 50 -5.79 -8.02 7.44
N ARG A 51 -4.71 -8.08 8.22
CA ARG A 51 -3.65 -9.08 8.07
C ARG A 51 -4.17 -10.50 8.36
N LYS A 52 -5.05 -10.63 9.34
CA LYS A 52 -5.64 -11.92 9.70
C LYS A 52 -6.45 -12.55 8.57
N GLN A 53 -7.15 -11.78 7.73
CA GLN A 53 -8.04 -12.38 6.73
C GLN A 53 -7.29 -13.07 5.57
N THR A 54 -6.27 -12.45 4.99
CA THR A 54 -5.49 -13.07 3.89
C THR A 54 -4.57 -14.19 4.37
N GLU A 55 -3.98 -14.04 5.56
CA GLU A 55 -3.17 -15.08 6.18
C GLU A 55 -4.04 -16.26 6.67
N GLU A 56 -5.20 -16.00 7.28
CA GLU A 56 -6.14 -17.05 7.73
C GLU A 56 -6.67 -17.91 6.58
N ILE A 57 -6.94 -17.32 5.41
CA ILE A 57 -7.39 -18.09 4.23
C ILE A 57 -6.26 -18.98 3.72
N LEU A 58 -5.02 -18.47 3.67
CA LEU A 58 -3.87 -19.25 3.27
C LEU A 58 -3.60 -20.39 4.27
N GLU A 59 -3.56 -20.07 5.57
CA GLU A 59 -3.35 -21.07 6.63
C GLU A 59 -4.42 -22.18 6.61
N ALA A 60 -5.68 -21.82 6.40
CA ALA A 60 -6.77 -22.79 6.27
C ALA A 60 -6.64 -23.71 5.05
N SER A 61 -5.84 -23.30 4.05
CA SER A 61 -5.61 -24.06 2.82
C SER A 61 -4.34 -24.92 2.88
N LEU A 62 -3.49 -24.73 3.90
CA LEU A 62 -2.26 -25.52 4.09
C LEU A 62 -2.56 -26.84 4.81
N PRO A 63 -1.74 -27.91 4.58
CA PRO A 63 -1.80 -29.12 5.40
C PRO A 63 -1.64 -28.82 6.89
N ALA A 64 -2.44 -29.46 7.74
CA ALA A 64 -2.45 -29.21 9.19
C ALA A 64 -1.08 -29.48 9.85
N SER A 65 -0.30 -30.42 9.31
CA SER A 65 1.07 -30.72 9.73
C SER A 65 2.01 -29.52 9.52
N ILE A 66 1.83 -28.81 8.40
CA ILE A 66 2.59 -27.58 8.07
C ILE A 66 2.18 -26.45 8.98
N VAL A 67 0.87 -26.19 9.13
CA VAL A 67 0.36 -25.11 10.00
C VAL A 67 0.86 -25.25 11.44
N SER A 68 0.94 -26.48 11.95
CA SER A 68 1.44 -26.74 13.31
C SER A 68 2.97 -26.66 13.45
N SER A 69 3.70 -26.78 12.36
CA SER A 69 5.16 -26.85 12.33
C SER A 69 5.85 -25.57 11.90
N ILE A 70 5.12 -24.67 11.21
CA ILE A 70 5.67 -23.42 10.70
C ILE A 70 5.50 -22.30 11.72
N SER A 71 6.59 -21.58 11.99
CA SER A 71 6.59 -20.45 12.94
C SER A 71 7.32 -19.25 12.38
N PRO A 72 6.77 -18.02 12.55
CA PRO A 72 7.44 -16.81 12.11
C PRO A 72 8.59 -16.43 13.03
N ILE A 73 9.67 -15.97 12.46
CA ILE A 73 10.77 -15.30 13.16
C ILE A 73 10.53 -13.80 13.04
N LEU A 74 10.31 -13.13 14.17
CA LEU A 74 9.98 -11.70 14.22
C LEU A 74 11.19 -10.86 14.59
N ASN A 75 11.23 -9.59 14.13
CA ASN A 75 12.16 -8.58 14.62
C ASN A 75 11.61 -7.89 15.89
N SER A 76 12.34 -6.87 16.39
CA SER A 76 11.93 -6.05 17.53
C SER A 76 10.61 -5.28 17.29
N ASP A 77 10.27 -5.01 16.04
CA ASP A 77 9.11 -4.23 15.62
C ASP A 77 7.94 -5.13 15.21
N TYR A 78 8.04 -6.43 15.51
CA TYR A 78 7.08 -7.48 15.18
C TYR A 78 6.88 -7.73 13.68
N ASP A 79 7.83 -7.32 12.82
CA ASP A 79 7.82 -7.71 11.43
C ASP A 79 8.36 -9.11 11.24
N VAL A 80 7.75 -9.85 10.33
CA VAL A 80 8.21 -11.20 9.98
C VAL A 80 9.51 -11.10 9.18
N LEU A 81 10.61 -11.57 9.74
CA LEU A 81 11.90 -11.66 9.05
C LEU A 81 11.98 -12.92 8.17
N ALA A 82 11.60 -14.04 8.73
CA ALA A 82 11.65 -15.35 8.09
C ALA A 82 10.62 -16.29 8.73
N PHE A 83 10.55 -17.52 8.22
CA PHE A 83 9.85 -18.62 8.88
C PHE A 83 10.83 -19.75 9.17
N THR A 84 10.50 -20.53 10.19
CA THR A 84 11.16 -21.82 10.47
C THR A 84 10.12 -22.92 10.42
N VAL A 85 10.54 -24.13 10.01
CA VAL A 85 9.71 -25.33 10.01
C VAL A 85 10.32 -26.36 10.96
N GLU A 86 9.66 -26.58 12.08
CA GLU A 86 10.14 -27.42 13.17
C GLU A 86 9.43 -28.78 13.17
N GLY A 87 10.13 -29.78 13.71
CA GLY A 87 9.59 -31.12 13.84
C GLY A 87 9.63 -31.98 12.57
N PRO A 88 9.12 -33.23 12.64
CA PRO A 88 8.99 -34.10 11.51
C PRO A 88 7.77 -33.73 10.67
N VAL A 89 7.99 -33.46 9.39
CA VAL A 89 6.94 -33.19 8.40
C VAL A 89 7.13 -34.08 7.21
N ALA A 90 6.04 -34.61 6.66
CA ALA A 90 6.11 -35.46 5.47
C ALA A 90 6.50 -34.63 4.24
N VAL A 91 7.29 -35.22 3.35
CA VAL A 91 7.72 -34.59 2.09
C VAL A 91 6.52 -34.17 1.25
N ASP A 92 5.49 -35.00 1.17
CA ASP A 92 4.28 -34.77 0.39
C ASP A 92 3.51 -33.55 0.94
N ASP A 93 3.46 -33.36 2.28
CA ASP A 93 2.83 -32.21 2.90
C ASP A 93 3.58 -30.90 2.60
N ILE A 94 4.93 -30.96 2.58
CA ILE A 94 5.76 -29.80 2.21
C ILE A 94 5.53 -29.43 0.75
N GLN A 95 5.49 -30.40 -0.16
CA GLN A 95 5.24 -30.16 -1.57
C GLN A 95 3.85 -29.58 -1.81
N SER A 96 2.82 -30.16 -1.19
CA SER A 96 1.46 -29.63 -1.26
C SER A 96 1.34 -28.21 -0.72
N ALA A 97 2.05 -27.89 0.35
CA ALA A 97 2.09 -26.51 0.89
C ALA A 97 2.77 -25.53 -0.06
N ILE A 98 3.88 -25.92 -0.68
CA ILE A 98 4.57 -25.10 -1.69
C ILE A 98 3.63 -24.81 -2.87
N GLU A 99 2.94 -25.82 -3.41
CA GLU A 99 1.98 -25.66 -4.50
C GLU A 99 0.83 -24.74 -4.11
N THR A 100 0.31 -24.90 -2.91
CA THR A 100 -0.74 -24.01 -2.37
C THR A 100 -0.25 -22.55 -2.28
N ILE A 101 0.94 -22.32 -1.73
CA ILE A 101 1.53 -20.96 -1.65
C ILE A 101 1.75 -20.37 -3.05
N GLU A 102 2.19 -21.16 -4.02
CA GLU A 102 2.35 -20.73 -5.41
C GLU A 102 1.02 -20.31 -6.03
N GLU A 103 -0.04 -21.08 -5.81
CA GLU A 103 -1.37 -20.75 -6.29
C GLU A 103 -1.87 -19.41 -5.71
N PHE A 104 -1.75 -19.25 -4.41
CA PHE A 104 -2.11 -17.98 -3.73
C PHE A 104 -1.17 -16.81 -4.04
N SER A 105 -0.01 -17.06 -4.61
CA SER A 105 0.96 -16.03 -5.01
C SER A 105 0.75 -15.52 -6.43
N ARG A 106 -0.25 -16.02 -7.15
CA ARG A 106 -0.54 -15.56 -8.51
C ARG A 106 -0.92 -14.09 -8.54
N PRO A 107 -0.34 -13.30 -9.46
CA PRO A 107 -0.66 -11.89 -9.59
C PRO A 107 -2.09 -11.67 -10.12
N ALA A 108 -2.65 -10.50 -9.83
CA ALA A 108 -3.90 -10.05 -10.45
C ALA A 108 -3.71 -9.84 -11.95
N SER A 109 -4.80 -9.93 -12.70
CA SER A 109 -4.78 -9.60 -14.12
C SER A 109 -4.49 -8.10 -14.33
N ALA A 110 -3.89 -7.74 -15.48
CA ALA A 110 -3.64 -6.35 -15.83
C ALA A 110 -4.93 -5.51 -15.83
N ARG A 111 -6.06 -6.11 -16.21
CA ARG A 111 -7.38 -5.47 -16.17
C ARG A 111 -7.81 -5.15 -14.73
N GLU A 112 -7.72 -6.12 -13.85
CA GLU A 112 -8.07 -5.96 -12.43
C GLU A 112 -7.20 -4.90 -11.75
N ILE A 113 -5.89 -4.91 -12.01
CA ILE A 113 -4.96 -3.88 -11.53
C ILE A 113 -5.37 -2.49 -12.04
N GLY A 114 -5.73 -2.38 -13.32
CA GLY A 114 -6.22 -1.14 -13.90
C GLY A 114 -7.49 -0.63 -13.22
N GLU A 115 -8.45 -1.53 -12.93
CA GLU A 115 -9.68 -1.19 -12.22
C GLU A 115 -9.41 -0.73 -10.78
N LEU A 116 -8.48 -1.38 -10.06
CA LEU A 116 -8.06 -0.98 -8.71
C LEU A 116 -7.36 0.38 -8.70
N ILE A 117 -6.45 0.63 -9.64
CA ILE A 117 -5.79 1.93 -9.79
C ILE A 117 -6.82 3.03 -10.07
N ALA A 118 -7.76 2.80 -10.99
CA ALA A 118 -8.81 3.76 -11.33
C ALA A 118 -9.71 4.06 -10.12
N MET A 119 -10.07 3.05 -9.34
CA MET A 119 -10.84 3.20 -8.11
C MET A 119 -10.10 4.09 -7.09
N VAL A 120 -8.84 3.76 -6.77
CA VAL A 120 -8.05 4.57 -5.83
C VAL A 120 -7.87 5.99 -6.35
N TYR A 121 -7.62 6.14 -7.66
CA TYR A 121 -7.49 7.44 -8.31
C TYR A 121 -8.76 8.29 -8.17
N ALA A 122 -9.94 7.69 -8.33
CA ALA A 122 -11.22 8.38 -8.20
C ALA A 122 -11.56 8.76 -6.75
N MET A 123 -11.05 8.01 -5.77
CA MET A 123 -11.35 8.20 -4.35
C MET A 123 -10.33 9.05 -3.60
N THR A 124 -9.19 9.39 -4.22
CA THR A 124 -8.10 10.14 -3.57
C THR A 124 -7.80 11.44 -4.31
N ALA A 125 -7.21 12.39 -3.59
CA ALA A 125 -6.73 13.64 -4.18
C ALA A 125 -5.47 13.39 -5.02
N GLN A 126 -5.38 14.11 -6.13
CA GLN A 126 -4.25 14.01 -7.06
C GLN A 126 -3.26 15.14 -6.82
N ARG A 127 -1.97 14.84 -6.97
CA ARG A 127 -0.94 15.87 -7.07
C ARG A 127 -1.04 16.54 -8.44
N ASN A 128 -0.84 17.85 -8.48
CA ASN A 128 -0.85 18.58 -9.74
C ASN A 128 0.35 18.14 -10.61
N GLN A 129 0.10 17.30 -11.59
CA GLN A 129 1.10 16.77 -12.53
C GLN A 129 0.55 16.91 -13.95
N ASP A 130 1.45 16.98 -14.94
CA ASP A 130 1.04 16.93 -16.35
C ASP A 130 0.56 15.52 -16.72
N GLN A 131 -0.28 15.44 -17.76
CA GLN A 131 -0.91 14.19 -18.18
C GLN A 131 0.09 13.10 -18.56
N ILE A 132 1.20 13.47 -19.20
CA ILE A 132 2.20 12.49 -19.66
C ILE A 132 2.90 11.85 -18.46
N THR A 133 3.30 12.67 -17.48
CA THR A 133 3.91 12.18 -16.25
C THR A 133 2.94 11.27 -15.48
N MET A 134 1.65 11.62 -15.47
CA MET A 134 0.59 10.82 -14.86
C MET A 134 0.47 9.45 -15.54
N ASP A 135 0.35 9.40 -16.86
CA ASP A 135 0.18 8.16 -17.61
C ASP A 135 1.39 7.21 -17.44
N LEU A 136 2.60 7.77 -17.43
CA LEU A 136 3.82 7.02 -17.15
C LEU A 136 3.84 6.47 -15.73
N ALA A 137 3.43 7.29 -14.75
CA ALA A 137 3.35 6.87 -13.35
C ALA A 137 2.35 5.72 -13.18
N ILE A 138 1.13 5.84 -13.71
CA ILE A 138 0.09 4.81 -13.65
C ILE A 138 0.56 3.51 -14.32
N THR A 139 1.20 3.60 -15.50
CA THR A 139 1.71 2.43 -16.21
C THR A 139 2.80 1.72 -15.42
N SER A 140 3.74 2.50 -14.86
CA SER A 140 4.83 1.96 -14.04
C SER A 140 4.31 1.33 -12.74
N PHE A 141 3.33 1.98 -12.14
CA PHE A 141 2.65 1.51 -10.94
C PHE A 141 1.94 0.17 -11.18
N GLY A 142 1.19 0.08 -12.27
CA GLY A 142 0.51 -1.16 -12.65
C GLY A 142 1.47 -2.33 -12.87
N ARG A 143 2.61 -2.09 -13.54
CA ARG A 143 3.65 -3.13 -13.71
C ARG A 143 4.21 -3.62 -12.37
N LYS A 144 4.45 -2.72 -11.44
CA LYS A 144 4.95 -3.03 -10.11
C LYS A 144 3.94 -3.82 -9.27
N LEU A 145 2.66 -3.51 -9.38
CA LEU A 145 1.61 -4.26 -8.71
C LEU A 145 1.50 -5.72 -9.19
N MET A 146 1.85 -5.99 -10.45
CA MET A 146 1.89 -7.37 -10.98
C MET A 146 3.00 -8.24 -10.37
N GLU A 147 3.91 -7.68 -9.60
CA GLU A 147 4.94 -8.43 -8.86
C GLU A 147 4.38 -9.01 -7.54
N TYR A 148 3.16 -8.65 -7.15
CA TYR A 148 2.52 -9.04 -5.88
C TYR A 148 1.31 -9.95 -6.10
N PRO A 149 0.96 -10.78 -5.10
CA PRO A 149 -0.24 -11.62 -5.13
C PRO A 149 -1.52 -10.79 -5.27
N ALA A 150 -2.49 -11.33 -6.03
CA ALA A 150 -3.73 -10.63 -6.37
C ALA A 150 -4.52 -10.17 -5.14
N ASP A 151 -4.63 -11.01 -4.14
CA ASP A 151 -5.37 -10.71 -2.90
C ASP A 151 -4.69 -9.62 -2.06
N VAL A 152 -3.35 -9.64 -1.98
CA VAL A 152 -2.56 -8.60 -1.30
C VAL A 152 -2.74 -7.26 -1.98
N VAL A 153 -2.67 -7.22 -3.32
CA VAL A 153 -2.90 -6.00 -4.11
C VAL A 153 -4.32 -5.49 -3.90
N ARG A 154 -5.32 -6.38 -4.04
CA ARG A 154 -6.73 -6.03 -3.88
C ARG A 154 -7.01 -5.44 -2.51
N GLU A 155 -6.57 -6.11 -1.45
CA GLU A 155 -6.78 -5.63 -0.10
C GLU A 155 -6.10 -4.29 0.17
N THR A 156 -4.83 -4.15 -0.22
CA THR A 156 -4.07 -2.92 -0.02
C THR A 156 -4.68 -1.75 -0.77
N MET A 157 -5.02 -1.93 -2.05
CA MET A 157 -5.62 -0.87 -2.86
C MET A 157 -7.01 -0.50 -2.39
N THR A 158 -7.85 -1.46 -1.99
CA THR A 158 -9.21 -1.19 -1.50
C THR A 158 -9.21 -0.41 -0.20
N LYS A 159 -8.26 -0.69 0.70
CA LYS A 159 -8.15 -0.02 2.00
C LYS A 159 -7.37 1.30 1.96
N TRP A 160 -6.70 1.60 0.85
CA TRP A 160 -5.87 2.80 0.74
C TRP A 160 -6.65 4.11 0.95
N PRO A 161 -7.84 4.33 0.34
CA PRO A 161 -8.59 5.56 0.51
C PRO A 161 -9.05 5.83 1.95
N ASP A 162 -9.20 4.77 2.76
CA ASP A 162 -9.56 4.90 4.18
C ASP A 162 -8.40 5.41 5.04
N ARG A 163 -7.16 5.24 4.55
CA ARG A 163 -5.93 5.59 5.27
C ARG A 163 -5.32 6.92 4.82
N SER A 164 -5.49 7.24 3.54
CA SER A 164 -4.88 8.40 2.92
C SER A 164 -5.84 9.12 2.00
N THR A 165 -5.86 10.46 2.12
CA THR A 165 -6.61 11.31 1.19
C THR A 165 -5.89 11.51 -0.14
N TRP A 166 -4.62 11.06 -0.26
CA TRP A 166 -3.79 11.23 -1.44
C TRP A 166 -3.58 9.92 -2.18
N PHE A 167 -3.48 10.01 -3.52
CA PHE A 167 -3.03 8.87 -4.31
C PHE A 167 -1.65 8.40 -3.81
N PRO A 168 -1.42 7.07 -3.66
CA PRO A 168 -0.22 6.55 -3.03
C PRO A 168 1.05 6.91 -3.81
N ALA A 169 2.10 7.29 -3.10
CA ALA A 169 3.45 7.18 -3.64
C ALA A 169 3.87 5.70 -3.62
N TRP A 170 4.67 5.29 -4.62
CA TRP A 170 5.10 3.88 -4.69
C TRP A 170 5.79 3.40 -3.42
N HIS A 171 6.60 4.26 -2.81
CA HIS A 171 7.31 3.91 -1.57
C HIS A 171 6.35 3.53 -0.43
N ASP A 172 5.29 4.32 -0.25
CA ASP A 172 4.31 4.11 0.82
C ASP A 172 3.51 2.82 0.57
N LEU A 173 3.05 2.63 -0.67
CA LEU A 173 2.30 1.45 -1.06
C LEU A 173 3.15 0.18 -0.99
N LYS A 174 4.43 0.26 -1.40
CA LYS A 174 5.36 -0.86 -1.34
C LYS A 174 5.54 -1.38 0.09
N GLY A 175 5.66 -0.47 1.06
CA GLY A 175 5.75 -0.85 2.48
C GLY A 175 4.55 -1.69 2.93
N GLU A 176 3.33 -1.27 2.54
CA GLU A 176 2.10 -2.01 2.85
C GLU A 176 2.01 -3.36 2.15
N LEU A 177 2.41 -3.42 0.87
CA LEU A 177 2.42 -4.66 0.10
C LEU A 177 3.44 -5.67 0.65
N ASP A 178 4.65 -5.22 0.95
CA ASP A 178 5.71 -6.07 1.50
C ASP A 178 5.34 -6.61 2.88
N TRP A 179 4.75 -5.76 3.72
CA TRP A 179 4.30 -6.14 5.05
C TRP A 179 3.22 -7.23 5.03
N ARG A 180 2.33 -7.20 4.02
CA ARG A 180 1.27 -8.20 3.84
C ARG A 180 1.72 -9.46 3.10
N ASN A 181 2.86 -9.42 2.42
CA ASN A 181 3.32 -10.51 1.57
C ASN A 181 4.47 -11.30 2.20
N ASN A 182 4.11 -12.21 3.11
CA ASN A 182 5.09 -13.11 3.74
C ASN A 182 5.26 -14.46 3.03
N ARG A 183 4.53 -14.71 1.93
CA ARG A 183 4.49 -15.99 1.22
C ARG A 183 5.83 -16.44 0.67
N ALA A 184 6.61 -15.51 0.11
CA ALA A 184 7.95 -15.80 -0.37
C ALA A 184 8.88 -16.31 0.74
N LYS A 185 8.77 -15.72 1.95
CA LYS A 185 9.54 -16.13 3.13
C LYS A 185 9.09 -17.51 3.64
N MET A 186 7.77 -17.76 3.66
CA MET A 186 7.20 -19.06 4.04
C MET A 186 7.61 -20.14 3.07
N ARG A 187 7.49 -19.92 1.76
CA ARG A 187 7.95 -20.81 0.72
C ARG A 187 9.44 -21.17 0.86
N SER A 188 10.30 -20.14 1.05
CA SER A 188 11.74 -20.35 1.22
C SER A 188 12.07 -21.23 2.43
N ALA A 189 11.31 -21.12 3.53
CA ALA A 189 11.47 -21.98 4.71
C ALA A 189 11.08 -23.44 4.41
N LEU A 190 10.01 -23.66 3.64
CA LEU A 190 9.56 -24.99 3.23
C LEU A 190 10.55 -25.65 2.25
N GLU A 191 11.03 -24.89 1.26
CA GLU A 191 12.06 -25.37 0.30
C GLU A 191 13.35 -25.75 1.03
N LYS A 192 13.79 -24.94 2.00
CA LYS A 192 14.94 -25.28 2.83
C LYS A 192 14.71 -26.57 3.62
N LYS A 193 13.54 -26.71 4.25
CA LYS A 193 13.18 -27.93 4.99
C LYS A 193 13.19 -29.14 4.10
N LEU A 194 12.70 -29.02 2.86
CA LEU A 194 12.69 -30.11 1.87
C LEU A 194 14.11 -30.55 1.45
N MET A 195 15.06 -29.59 1.41
CA MET A 195 16.47 -29.90 1.09
C MET A 195 17.21 -30.58 2.26
N ASP A 196 16.74 -30.38 3.49
CA ASP A 196 17.33 -30.93 4.71
C ASP A 196 16.82 -32.35 5.05
N LEU A 197 15.84 -32.89 4.28
CA LEU A 197 15.25 -34.23 4.44
C LEU A 197 15.88 -35.23 3.48
#